data_c3eccebb363fb73fea5fee2fed5e4828
#
_entry.id   c3eccebb363fb73fea5fee2fed5e4828
#
_cell.length_a   1.000
_cell.length_b   1.000
_cell.length_c   1.000
_cell.angle_alpha   90.00
_cell.angle_beta   90.00
_cell.angle_gamma   90.00
#
_symmetry.space_group_name_H-M   'P 1'
#
loop_
_entity.id
_entity.type
_entity.pdbx_description
1 polymer ?
#
loop_
_entity_poly.entity_id
_entity_poly.type
_entity_poly.pdbx_seq_one_letter_code
_entity_poly.pdbx_strand_id
1 'polypeptide(L)'
;MKNLFQKIKNTRRVLGLPLFLMATSFCLHAQEEGFEELDILIDELFFDDQEFLEEFIESESSFNFIYASFSYNSNTYFSGRDAGTDQFNVVPQFSYYNSSGFNASISGVYYQNFDPSWDFTSTSLGYFNTLGKNKTLLYNVGYTKYFYTDSFEDFSNSLDLSIEIRNKKRTLGTAITASYLFGTDRSYQIVSRTFANFIVKRTSSVAMRFRPSINFVIAKQTLAFPKIVFSNGVRVIETFSYGVFDLLNTQINLPFSVTSNSWDVELGYTINLPNAIVYEQDLKNTGFFSFSIGYMFDLNRK
;
A
#
# COMPACT_ATOMS: atom_id res chain seq x y z
N MET A 1 -26.11 29.00 41.08
CA MET A 1 -24.95 28.53 40.30
C MET A 1 -24.33 27.19 40.80
N LYS A 2 -25.01 26.38 41.62
CA LYS A 2 -24.51 25.09 42.14
C LYS A 2 -25.15 23.83 41.51
N ASN A 3 -26.18 23.99 40.67
CA ASN A 3 -26.92 22.83 40.10
C ASN A 3 -26.56 22.48 38.66
N LEU A 4 -25.61 23.16 38.03
CA LEU A 4 -25.19 22.86 36.64
C LEU A 4 -24.01 21.88 36.55
N PHE A 5 -23.22 21.77 37.62
CA PHE A 5 -22.04 20.91 37.65
C PHE A 5 -22.30 19.45 38.03
N GLN A 6 -23.48 19.12 38.55
CA GLN A 6 -23.83 17.76 38.98
C GLN A 6 -24.43 16.92 37.84
N LYS A 7 -24.87 17.55 36.72
CA LYS A 7 -25.48 16.85 35.59
C LYS A 7 -24.46 16.35 34.56
N ILE A 8 -23.21 16.80 34.61
CA ILE A 8 -22.16 16.42 33.68
C ILE A 8 -21.35 15.17 34.14
N LYS A 9 -21.48 14.78 35.42
CA LYS A 9 -20.71 13.65 35.99
C LYS A 9 -21.31 12.28 35.76
N ASN A 10 -22.60 12.19 35.37
CA ASN A 10 -23.30 10.92 35.18
C ASN A 10 -23.42 10.44 33.73
N THR A 11 -22.96 11.23 32.73
CA THR A 11 -23.05 10.84 31.30
C THR A 11 -21.79 10.13 30.77
N ARG A 12 -20.77 9.93 31.61
CA ARG A 12 -19.50 9.27 31.21
C ARG A 12 -19.43 7.76 31.45
N ARG A 13 -20.51 7.10 31.87
CA ARG A 13 -20.50 5.66 32.21
C ARG A 13 -21.38 4.76 31.34
N VAL A 14 -21.99 5.24 30.25
CA VAL A 14 -22.90 4.45 29.42
C VAL A 14 -22.51 4.36 27.95
N LEU A 15 -21.33 4.82 27.56
CA LEU A 15 -20.86 4.77 26.15
C LEU A 15 -19.72 3.75 25.92
N GLY A 16 -19.66 2.71 26.74
CA GLY A 16 -18.58 1.71 26.68
C GLY A 16 -19.00 0.28 26.39
N LEU A 17 -20.21 -0.02 25.92
CA LEU A 17 -20.58 -1.44 25.76
C LEU A 17 -21.72 -1.79 24.78
N PRO A 18 -21.80 -1.26 23.57
CA PRO A 18 -22.46 -2.05 22.53
C PRO A 18 -21.70 -2.08 21.18
N LEU A 19 -20.36 -2.16 21.17
CA LEU A 19 -19.61 -2.32 19.92
C LEU A 19 -19.05 -3.75 19.75
N PHE A 20 -19.47 -4.70 20.56
CA PHE A 20 -18.89 -6.06 20.53
C PHE A 20 -19.89 -7.20 20.24
N LEU A 21 -21.11 -6.88 19.80
CA LEU A 21 -22.15 -7.92 19.62
C LEU A 21 -23.02 -7.64 18.39
N MET A 22 -22.39 -7.58 17.17
CA MET A 22 -23.10 -7.78 15.90
C MET A 22 -22.11 -8.26 14.82
N ALA A 23 -21.49 -9.39 15.05
CA ALA A 23 -20.71 -10.10 14.03
C ALA A 23 -21.11 -11.57 14.04
N THR A 24 -22.35 -11.88 13.66
CA THR A 24 -22.69 -13.24 13.23
C THR A 24 -23.79 -13.18 12.17
N SER A 25 -23.55 -13.86 11.09
CA SER A 25 -24.48 -14.33 10.05
C SER A 25 -24.72 -13.35 8.88
N PHE A 26 -23.98 -13.61 7.80
CA PHE A 26 -24.58 -13.93 6.50
C PHE A 26 -23.47 -14.42 5.56
N CYS A 27 -23.29 -15.75 5.50
CA CYS A 27 -22.65 -16.39 4.36
C CYS A 27 -23.57 -16.24 3.15
N LEU A 28 -23.20 -15.41 2.21
CA LEU A 28 -23.73 -15.48 0.85
C LEU A 28 -22.53 -15.76 -0.07
N HIS A 29 -22.64 -16.84 -0.83
CA HIS A 29 -21.70 -17.28 -1.84
C HIS A 29 -21.39 -16.13 -2.80
N ALA A 30 -20.17 -15.61 -2.75
CA ALA A 30 -19.61 -14.84 -3.84
C ALA A 30 -19.13 -15.84 -4.90
N GLN A 31 -19.60 -15.68 -6.11
CA GLN A 31 -19.10 -16.41 -7.29
C GLN A 31 -17.65 -15.98 -7.52
N GLU A 32 -16.78 -16.99 -7.69
CA GLU A 32 -15.44 -16.83 -8.24
C GLU A 32 -15.55 -16.22 -9.64
N GLU A 33 -15.35 -14.92 -9.76
CA GLU A 33 -14.99 -14.27 -11.02
C GLU A 33 -13.62 -13.63 -10.76
N GLY A 34 -12.60 -14.08 -11.52
CA GLY A 34 -11.22 -13.67 -11.40
C GLY A 34 -11.09 -12.16 -11.51
N PHE A 35 -10.83 -11.52 -10.38
CA PHE A 35 -10.40 -10.13 -10.32
C PHE A 35 -8.92 -10.11 -10.71
N GLU A 36 -8.54 -9.20 -11.60
CA GLU A 36 -7.14 -8.96 -11.93
C GLU A 36 -6.44 -8.36 -10.69
N GLU A 37 -5.68 -9.18 -10.00
CA GLU A 37 -5.22 -9.01 -8.61
C GLU A 37 -4.04 -8.04 -8.43
N LEU A 38 -3.55 -7.42 -9.51
CA LEU A 38 -2.21 -6.87 -9.55
C LEU A 38 -2.03 -5.43 -9.07
N ASP A 39 -3.06 -4.61 -9.12
CA ASP A 39 -2.91 -3.15 -9.03
C ASP A 39 -2.52 -2.61 -7.65
N ILE A 40 -2.59 -3.42 -6.58
CA ILE A 40 -2.50 -2.91 -5.20
C ILE A 40 -1.17 -3.18 -4.53
N LEU A 41 -0.57 -4.33 -4.81
CA LEU A 41 0.69 -4.75 -4.19
C LEU A 41 1.86 -3.84 -4.56
N ILE A 42 1.77 -3.20 -5.71
CA ILE A 42 2.77 -2.25 -6.17
C ILE A 42 2.86 -1.07 -5.20
N ASP A 43 1.74 -0.60 -4.65
CA ASP A 43 1.72 0.51 -3.71
C ASP A 43 2.41 0.16 -2.39
N GLU A 44 2.13 -1.02 -1.80
CA GLU A 44 2.74 -1.43 -0.54
C GLU A 44 4.24 -1.63 -0.67
N LEU A 45 4.71 -2.23 -1.77
CA LEU A 45 6.13 -2.50 -2.00
C LEU A 45 6.98 -1.25 -2.22
N PHE A 46 6.41 -0.16 -2.76
CA PHE A 46 7.14 1.06 -3.05
C PHE A 46 7.15 2.06 -1.88
N PHE A 47 6.20 1.99 -0.97
CA PHE A 47 6.06 3.01 0.08
C PHE A 47 6.79 2.68 1.38
N ASP A 48 6.93 1.42 1.75
CA ASP A 48 7.57 1.03 3.02
C ASP A 48 9.05 1.43 3.09
N ASP A 49 9.81 1.18 2.01
CA ASP A 49 11.23 1.52 1.97
C ASP A 49 11.50 3.03 1.81
N GLN A 50 10.56 3.79 1.23
CA GLN A 50 10.74 5.22 1.04
C GLN A 50 10.86 5.98 2.36
N GLU A 51 10.14 5.58 3.39
CA GLU A 51 10.17 6.23 4.69
C GLU A 51 11.54 6.14 5.35
N PHE A 52 12.13 4.96 5.30
CA PHE A 52 13.46 4.72 5.84
C PHE A 52 14.54 5.44 5.03
N LEU A 53 14.45 5.37 3.69
CA LEU A 53 15.36 6.04 2.78
C LEU A 53 15.37 7.56 2.97
N GLU A 54 14.21 8.15 3.24
CA GLU A 54 14.04 9.57 3.46
C GLU A 54 14.85 10.10 4.65
N GLU A 55 14.93 9.33 5.74
CA GLU A 55 15.74 9.71 6.90
C GLU A 55 17.24 9.74 6.57
N PHE A 56 17.69 8.80 5.75
CA PHE A 56 19.09 8.74 5.31
C PHE A 56 19.48 9.87 4.35
N ILE A 57 18.65 10.18 3.37
CA ILE A 57 18.88 11.32 2.46
C ILE A 57 19.02 12.63 3.24
N GLU A 58 18.41 12.70 4.42
CA GLU A 58 18.44 13.88 5.27
C GLU A 58 19.67 13.98 6.15
N SER A 59 20.12 12.87 6.72
CA SER A 59 21.13 12.84 7.77
C SER A 59 22.55 12.78 7.23
N GLU A 60 22.75 12.14 6.06
CA GLU A 60 24.07 11.79 5.56
C GLU A 60 24.34 12.35 4.16
N SER A 61 25.54 12.92 3.97
CA SER A 61 26.01 13.37 2.66
C SER A 61 26.46 12.23 1.75
N SER A 62 26.73 11.05 2.31
CA SER A 62 27.16 9.86 1.59
C SER A 62 26.71 8.61 2.35
N PHE A 63 25.90 7.78 1.71
CA PHE A 63 25.44 6.51 2.25
C PHE A 63 25.55 5.40 1.20
N ASN A 64 25.72 4.18 1.67
CA ASN A 64 25.76 2.97 0.86
C ASN A 64 25.37 1.81 1.75
N PHE A 65 24.15 1.27 1.58
CA PHE A 65 23.63 0.24 2.46
C PHE A 65 22.70 -0.76 1.76
N ILE A 66 22.56 -1.92 2.38
CA ILE A 66 21.50 -2.89 2.07
C ILE A 66 20.48 -2.81 3.19
N TYR A 67 19.21 -2.76 2.83
CA TYR A 67 18.08 -2.84 3.74
C TYR A 67 17.34 -4.15 3.50
N ALA A 68 17.22 -4.97 4.54
CA ALA A 68 16.44 -6.20 4.52
C ALA A 68 15.18 -5.98 5.34
N SER A 69 14.01 -6.17 4.77
CA SER A 69 12.73 -6.01 5.44
C SER A 69 11.83 -7.24 5.28
N PHE A 70 10.89 -7.33 6.20
CA PHE A 70 9.85 -8.35 6.23
C PHE A 70 8.56 -7.69 6.71
N SER A 71 7.56 -7.66 5.85
CA SER A 71 6.26 -7.08 6.14
C SER A 71 5.20 -8.17 6.22
N TYR A 72 4.21 -7.97 7.10
CA TYR A 72 3.06 -8.83 7.32
C TYR A 72 1.79 -8.00 7.34
N ASN A 73 0.80 -8.38 6.58
CA ASN A 73 -0.53 -7.80 6.59
C ASN A 73 -1.55 -8.85 7.04
N SER A 74 -2.37 -8.51 8.03
CA SER A 74 -3.33 -9.46 8.63
C SER A 74 -4.46 -9.87 7.69
N ASN A 75 -4.69 -9.10 6.62
CA ASN A 75 -5.61 -9.43 5.55
C ASN A 75 -5.17 -8.77 4.24
N THR A 76 -5.68 -9.27 3.12
CA THR A 76 -5.40 -8.79 1.77
C THR A 76 -6.67 -8.26 1.13
N TYR A 77 -6.60 -7.04 0.61
CA TYR A 77 -7.71 -6.37 -0.08
C TYR A 77 -7.22 -5.81 -1.42
N PHE A 78 -7.96 -6.02 -2.48
CA PHE A 78 -7.64 -5.50 -3.81
C PHE A 78 -8.37 -4.19 -4.08
N SER A 79 -7.64 -3.07 -4.17
CA SER A 79 -8.21 -1.71 -4.17
C SER A 79 -9.30 -1.51 -3.11
N GLY A 80 -9.05 -2.01 -1.90
CA GLY A 80 -10.00 -1.98 -0.78
C GLY A 80 -11.14 -3.00 -0.87
N ARG A 81 -11.22 -3.80 -1.93
CA ARG A 81 -12.21 -4.84 -2.13
C ARG A 81 -11.79 -6.13 -1.46
N ASP A 82 -12.76 -6.85 -0.89
CA ASP A 82 -12.53 -8.15 -0.28
C ASP A 82 -12.20 -9.19 -1.35
N ALA A 83 -11.13 -9.96 -1.14
CA ALA A 83 -10.75 -11.08 -1.99
C ALA A 83 -11.67 -12.32 -1.85
N GLY A 84 -12.75 -12.20 -1.05
CA GLY A 84 -13.70 -13.29 -0.78
C GLY A 84 -13.24 -14.25 0.31
N THR A 85 -11.99 -14.16 0.75
CA THR A 85 -11.43 -14.96 1.85
C THR A 85 -10.51 -14.12 2.70
N ASP A 86 -10.63 -14.23 4.03
CA ASP A 86 -9.65 -13.65 4.94
C ASP A 86 -8.30 -14.35 4.73
N GLN A 87 -7.28 -13.58 4.35
CA GLN A 87 -5.95 -14.12 4.12
C GLN A 87 -4.88 -13.10 4.47
N PHE A 88 -3.90 -13.54 5.20
CA PHE A 88 -2.71 -12.71 5.40
C PHE A 88 -1.76 -12.81 4.21
N ASN A 89 -0.96 -11.76 4.04
CA ASN A 89 0.18 -11.77 3.15
C ASN A 89 1.48 -11.46 3.88
N VAL A 90 2.58 -11.86 3.26
CA VAL A 90 3.94 -11.65 3.75
C VAL A 90 4.83 -11.21 2.59
N VAL A 91 5.62 -10.17 2.83
CA VAL A 91 6.50 -9.57 1.82
C VAL A 91 7.93 -9.48 2.36
N PRO A 92 8.80 -10.45 2.07
CA PRO A 92 10.24 -10.30 2.27
C PRO A 92 10.85 -9.43 1.16
N GLN A 93 11.78 -8.53 1.53
CA GLN A 93 12.44 -7.64 0.59
C GLN A 93 13.91 -7.41 0.97
N PHE A 94 14.76 -7.25 -0.05
CA PHE A 94 16.13 -6.78 0.04
C PHE A 94 16.33 -5.62 -0.92
N SER A 95 16.76 -4.48 -0.40
CA SER A 95 16.94 -3.26 -1.19
C SER A 95 18.35 -2.72 -0.98
N TYR A 96 18.99 -2.31 -2.06
CA TYR A 96 20.28 -1.62 -2.07
C TYR A 96 20.05 -0.15 -2.37
N TYR A 97 20.68 0.73 -1.59
CA TYR A 97 20.60 2.17 -1.75
C TYR A 97 21.98 2.82 -1.74
N ASN A 98 22.18 3.76 -2.65
CA ASN A 98 23.44 4.51 -2.76
C ASN A 98 23.15 6.01 -2.85
N SER A 99 24.00 6.83 -2.22
CA SER A 99 23.89 8.29 -2.22
C SER A 99 24.00 8.95 -3.59
N SER A 100 24.45 8.23 -4.64
CA SER A 100 24.36 8.70 -6.01
C SER A 100 22.93 8.76 -6.56
N GLY A 101 21.95 8.19 -5.81
CA GLY A 101 20.55 8.06 -6.18
C GLY A 101 20.18 6.70 -6.78
N PHE A 102 21.14 5.84 -7.08
CA PHE A 102 20.86 4.51 -7.58
C PHE A 102 20.27 3.63 -6.47
N ASN A 103 19.23 2.88 -6.80
CA ASN A 103 18.66 1.84 -5.95
C ASN A 103 18.34 0.58 -6.77
N ALA A 104 18.31 -0.56 -6.09
CA ALA A 104 17.93 -1.84 -6.65
C ALA A 104 17.25 -2.68 -5.57
N SER A 105 16.21 -3.43 -5.89
CA SER A 105 15.56 -4.30 -4.93
C SER A 105 15.15 -5.64 -5.53
N ILE A 106 14.97 -6.61 -4.64
CA ILE A 106 14.31 -7.88 -4.91
C ILE A 106 13.31 -8.11 -3.79
N SER A 107 12.08 -8.45 -4.14
CA SER A 107 11.03 -8.78 -3.19
C SER A 107 10.19 -9.94 -3.69
N GLY A 108 9.37 -10.51 -2.82
CA GLY A 108 8.41 -11.52 -3.19
C GLY A 108 7.16 -11.39 -2.34
N VAL A 109 6.07 -12.00 -2.77
CA VAL A 109 4.80 -11.97 -2.06
C VAL A 109 4.30 -13.39 -1.85
N TYR A 110 3.94 -13.66 -0.60
CA TYR A 110 3.30 -14.89 -0.17
C TYR A 110 1.89 -14.61 0.34
N TYR A 111 0.91 -15.38 -0.11
CA TYR A 111 -0.47 -15.37 0.36
C TYR A 111 -0.81 -16.71 1.03
N GLN A 112 -1.54 -16.65 2.14
CA GLN A 112 -1.90 -17.85 2.90
C GLN A 112 -2.78 -18.83 2.11
N ASN A 113 -3.77 -18.33 1.38
CA ASN A 113 -4.85 -19.12 0.80
C ASN A 113 -4.82 -19.18 -0.73
N PHE A 114 -3.75 -18.67 -1.37
CA PHE A 114 -3.59 -18.82 -2.81
C PHE A 114 -2.87 -20.13 -3.15
N ASP A 115 -3.10 -20.64 -4.34
CA ASP A 115 -2.40 -21.79 -4.92
C ASP A 115 -1.90 -21.44 -6.34
N PRO A 116 -0.60 -21.19 -6.52
CA PRO A 116 0.49 -21.31 -5.53
C PRO A 116 0.49 -20.17 -4.48
N SER A 117 0.84 -20.50 -3.23
CA SER A 117 0.91 -19.50 -2.15
C SER A 117 1.99 -18.43 -2.35
N TRP A 118 3.07 -18.74 -3.06
CA TRP A 118 4.06 -17.76 -3.51
C TRP A 118 3.61 -17.20 -4.85
N ASP A 119 3.13 -15.98 -4.86
CA ASP A 119 2.51 -15.37 -6.03
C ASP A 119 3.56 -14.93 -7.04
N PHE A 120 4.43 -14.02 -6.66
CA PHE A 120 5.51 -13.57 -7.54
C PHE A 120 6.80 -13.21 -6.79
N THR A 121 7.88 -13.12 -7.55
CA THR A 121 9.12 -12.44 -7.19
C THR A 121 9.31 -11.24 -8.11
N SER A 122 9.67 -10.08 -7.56
CA SER A 122 9.99 -8.89 -8.35
C SER A 122 11.44 -8.49 -8.21
N THR A 123 11.97 -7.84 -9.24
CA THR A 123 13.26 -7.17 -9.22
C THR A 123 13.10 -5.76 -9.75
N SER A 124 13.62 -4.77 -9.01
CA SER A 124 13.49 -3.37 -9.37
C SER A 124 14.84 -2.69 -9.48
N LEU A 125 14.92 -1.72 -10.38
CA LEU A 125 16.04 -0.78 -10.53
C LEU A 125 15.47 0.63 -10.57
N GLY A 126 16.07 1.54 -9.82
CA GLY A 126 15.57 2.90 -9.74
C GLY A 126 16.66 3.95 -9.55
N TYR A 127 16.21 5.17 -9.72
CA TYR A 127 17.02 6.36 -9.48
C TYR A 127 16.16 7.41 -8.77
N PHE A 128 16.59 7.84 -7.59
CA PHE A 128 15.97 8.93 -6.83
C PHE A 128 16.93 10.11 -6.68
N ASN A 129 16.38 11.30 -6.57
CA ASN A 129 17.15 12.48 -6.24
C ASN A 129 16.27 13.57 -5.62
N THR A 130 16.89 14.55 -5.00
CA THR A 130 16.21 15.70 -4.41
C THR A 130 16.53 16.98 -5.16
N LEU A 131 15.54 17.84 -5.32
CA LEU A 131 15.69 19.14 -5.98
C LEU A 131 15.49 20.30 -4.99
N GLY A 132 16.17 21.40 -5.30
CA GLY A 132 16.09 22.65 -4.52
C GLY A 132 17.06 22.70 -3.34
N LYS A 133 17.36 23.93 -2.87
CA LYS A 133 18.32 24.18 -1.77
C LYS A 133 17.91 23.52 -0.44
N ASN A 134 16.60 23.33 -0.23
CA ASN A 134 16.04 22.75 1.00
C ASN A 134 15.70 21.28 0.85
N LYS A 135 16.02 20.65 -0.30
CA LYS A 135 15.65 19.24 -0.59
C LYS A 135 14.17 18.94 -0.30
N THR A 136 13.27 19.86 -0.66
CA THR A 136 11.82 19.75 -0.39
C THR A 136 11.05 19.06 -1.50
N LEU A 137 11.69 18.83 -2.64
CA LEU A 137 11.14 18.06 -3.75
C LEU A 137 12.02 16.84 -3.96
N LEU A 138 11.42 15.65 -3.85
CA LEU A 138 12.02 14.36 -4.13
C LEU A 138 11.39 13.82 -5.42
N TYR A 139 12.16 13.15 -6.26
CA TYR A 139 11.62 12.35 -7.35
C TYR A 139 12.31 11.00 -7.42
N ASN A 140 11.57 10.00 -7.87
CA ASN A 140 12.05 8.64 -8.11
C ASN A 140 11.54 8.16 -9.46
N VAL A 141 12.40 7.50 -10.23
CA VAL A 141 12.05 6.81 -11.48
C VAL A 141 12.52 5.38 -11.34
N GLY A 142 11.65 4.42 -11.61
CA GLY A 142 11.93 3.00 -11.44
C GLY A 142 11.45 2.14 -12.61
N TYR A 143 12.05 0.98 -12.72
CA TYR A 143 11.59 -0.12 -13.55
C TYR A 143 11.57 -1.38 -12.71
N THR A 144 10.46 -2.12 -12.77
CA THR A 144 10.26 -3.38 -12.07
C THR A 144 9.90 -4.50 -13.04
N LYS A 145 10.50 -5.67 -12.85
CA LYS A 145 10.15 -6.92 -13.53
C LYS A 145 9.53 -7.87 -12.52
N TYR A 146 8.36 -8.42 -12.85
CA TYR A 146 7.63 -9.42 -12.06
C TYR A 146 7.78 -10.79 -12.69
N PHE A 147 8.03 -11.79 -11.85
CA PHE A 147 8.15 -13.20 -12.20
C PHE A 147 7.07 -13.96 -11.42
N TYR A 148 5.92 -14.18 -12.06
CA TYR A 148 4.79 -14.86 -11.46
C TYR A 148 5.01 -16.37 -11.44
N THR A 149 4.46 -17.02 -10.40
CA THR A 149 4.60 -18.47 -10.24
C THR A 149 3.59 -19.23 -11.11
N ASP A 150 2.43 -18.67 -11.37
CA ASP A 150 1.32 -19.26 -12.14
C ASP A 150 1.36 -18.98 -13.64
N SER A 151 2.47 -18.43 -14.16
CA SER A 151 2.61 -18.04 -15.58
C SER A 151 1.72 -16.84 -16.00
N PHE A 152 1.26 -16.03 -15.04
CA PHE A 152 0.59 -14.78 -15.34
C PHE A 152 1.57 -13.81 -16.01
N GLU A 153 1.22 -13.26 -17.19
CA GLU A 153 2.12 -12.42 -17.98
C GLU A 153 1.54 -11.04 -18.33
N ASP A 154 0.29 -10.76 -17.95
CA ASP A 154 -0.40 -9.56 -18.40
C ASP A 154 0.34 -8.29 -17.95
N PHE A 155 0.82 -8.25 -16.73
CA PHE A 155 1.54 -7.11 -16.18
C PHE A 155 2.93 -7.49 -15.63
N SER A 156 3.72 -8.16 -16.44
CA SER A 156 5.03 -8.64 -16.01
C SER A 156 6.10 -7.56 -15.86
N ASN A 157 5.78 -6.30 -16.14
CA ASN A 157 6.72 -5.17 -16.03
C ASN A 157 5.99 -3.91 -15.56
N SER A 158 6.71 -3.01 -14.87
CA SER A 158 6.25 -1.68 -14.49
C SER A 158 7.31 -0.61 -14.76
N LEU A 159 6.86 0.58 -15.15
CA LEU A 159 7.63 1.81 -15.16
C LEU A 159 6.96 2.79 -14.21
N ASP A 160 7.71 3.31 -13.25
CA ASP A 160 7.20 4.11 -12.15
C ASP A 160 7.86 5.48 -12.12
N LEU A 161 7.07 6.51 -11.87
CA LEU A 161 7.50 7.88 -11.64
C LEU A 161 6.82 8.40 -10.38
N SER A 162 7.61 8.72 -9.36
CA SER A 162 7.12 9.34 -8.14
C SER A 162 7.69 10.74 -7.97
N ILE A 163 6.85 11.68 -7.57
CA ILE A 163 7.24 13.05 -7.21
C ILE A 163 6.63 13.35 -5.85
N GLU A 164 7.49 13.76 -4.90
CA GLU A 164 7.06 14.13 -3.56
C GLU A 164 7.48 15.56 -3.24
N ILE A 165 6.56 16.31 -2.66
CA ILE A 165 6.75 17.69 -2.17
C ILE A 165 6.52 17.72 -0.68
N ARG A 166 7.47 18.30 0.08
CA ARG A 166 7.38 18.48 1.53
C ARG A 166 7.45 19.94 1.94
N ASN A 167 6.85 20.22 3.07
CA ASN A 167 7.07 21.52 3.70
C ASN A 167 8.52 21.61 4.26
N LYS A 168 9.02 22.83 4.52
CA LYS A 168 10.38 23.04 5.03
C LYS A 168 10.67 22.36 6.37
N LYS A 169 9.65 22.12 7.20
CA LYS A 169 9.77 21.43 8.49
C LYS A 169 9.65 19.92 8.34
N ARG A 170 9.31 19.42 7.13
CA ARG A 170 9.11 18.00 6.82
C ARG A 170 8.08 17.29 7.69
N THR A 171 7.13 18.08 8.22
CA THR A 171 6.01 17.59 9.01
C THR A 171 4.78 17.26 8.16
N LEU A 172 4.75 17.73 6.91
CA LEU A 172 3.68 17.48 5.94
C LEU A 172 4.28 17.28 4.57
N GLY A 173 3.79 16.31 3.83
CA GLY A 173 4.17 16.04 2.46
C GLY A 173 3.02 15.48 1.64
N THR A 174 3.18 15.58 0.32
CA THR A 174 2.30 14.94 -0.67
C THR A 174 3.16 14.32 -1.75
N ALA A 175 2.95 13.04 -2.01
CA ALA A 175 3.57 12.29 -3.10
C ALA A 175 2.51 11.94 -4.15
N ILE A 176 2.91 11.94 -5.41
CA ILE A 176 2.12 11.41 -6.53
C ILE A 176 3.01 10.41 -7.25
N THR A 177 2.55 9.18 -7.34
CA THR A 177 3.19 8.10 -8.08
C THR A 177 2.33 7.72 -9.27
N ALA A 178 2.93 7.65 -10.44
CA ALA A 178 2.29 7.16 -11.66
C ALA A 178 3.03 5.90 -12.11
N SER A 179 2.28 4.81 -12.29
CA SER A 179 2.78 3.52 -12.72
C SER A 179 2.18 3.13 -14.06
N TYR A 180 3.01 2.62 -14.96
CA TYR A 180 2.62 2.03 -16.22
C TYR A 180 3.02 0.56 -16.22
N LEU A 181 2.01 -0.31 -16.13
CA LEU A 181 2.17 -1.77 -16.12
C LEU A 181 2.00 -2.30 -17.54
N PHE A 182 2.84 -3.23 -17.92
CA PHE A 182 2.80 -3.82 -19.26
C PHE A 182 3.36 -5.24 -19.30
N GLY A 183 2.87 -5.98 -20.29
CA GLY A 183 3.21 -7.35 -20.60
C GLY A 183 2.41 -7.76 -21.83
N THR A 184 1.55 -8.77 -21.69
CA THR A 184 0.56 -9.11 -22.71
C THR A 184 -0.62 -8.12 -22.71
N ASP A 185 -0.93 -7.49 -21.56
CA ASP A 185 -1.89 -6.35 -21.44
C ASP A 185 -1.19 -5.10 -20.87
N ARG A 186 -1.94 -4.04 -20.68
CA ARG A 186 -1.47 -2.73 -20.21
C ARG A 186 -2.42 -2.10 -19.21
N SER A 187 -1.87 -1.62 -18.10
CA SER A 187 -2.63 -0.88 -17.09
C SER A 187 -1.90 0.40 -16.68
N TYR A 188 -2.63 1.31 -16.07
CA TYR A 188 -2.14 2.58 -15.54
C TYR A 188 -2.68 2.77 -14.15
N GLN A 189 -1.81 3.22 -13.25
CA GLN A 189 -2.17 3.55 -11.90
C GLN A 189 -1.61 4.91 -11.51
N ILE A 190 -2.36 5.67 -10.75
CA ILE A 190 -1.92 6.92 -10.12
C ILE A 190 -2.31 6.84 -8.65
N VAL A 191 -1.32 6.98 -7.78
CA VAL A 191 -1.54 7.09 -6.34
C VAL A 191 -1.11 8.46 -5.87
N SER A 192 -2.01 9.13 -5.15
CA SER A 192 -1.70 10.37 -4.44
C SER A 192 -1.72 10.10 -2.95
N ARG A 193 -0.59 10.26 -2.27
CA ARG A 193 -0.43 10.10 -0.82
C ARG A 193 -0.15 11.45 -0.17
N THR A 194 -0.97 11.85 0.77
CA THR A 194 -0.72 13.01 1.65
C THR A 194 -0.51 12.52 3.06
N PHE A 195 0.60 12.91 3.68
CA PHE A 195 0.98 12.43 5.01
C PHE A 195 1.41 13.56 5.95
N ALA A 196 1.26 13.29 7.24
CA ALA A 196 1.83 14.10 8.32
C ALA A 196 2.86 13.26 9.09
N ASN A 197 3.98 13.87 9.50
CA ASN A 197 5.04 13.22 10.25
C ASN A 197 5.16 13.86 11.66
N PHE A 198 4.80 13.08 12.69
CA PHE A 198 4.88 13.48 14.09
C PHE A 198 5.99 12.69 14.80
N ILE A 199 7.02 13.38 15.24
CA ILE A 199 8.05 12.78 16.11
C ILE A 199 7.48 12.71 17.52
N VAL A 200 7.13 11.50 17.99
CA VAL A 200 6.58 11.24 19.31
C VAL A 200 7.69 11.32 20.38
N LYS A 201 8.85 10.73 20.05
CA LYS A 201 10.03 10.76 20.92
C LYS A 201 11.28 10.60 20.06
N ARG A 202 12.33 11.34 20.41
CA ARG A 202 13.66 11.17 19.80
C ARG A 202 14.72 11.20 20.88
N THR A 203 15.63 10.22 20.83
CA THR A 203 16.84 10.13 21.65
C THR A 203 18.04 10.05 20.71
N SER A 204 19.24 9.89 21.23
CA SER A 204 20.46 9.70 20.41
C SER A 204 20.48 8.40 19.62
N SER A 205 19.71 7.38 20.02
CA SER A 205 19.74 6.04 19.43
C SER A 205 18.38 5.52 18.95
N VAL A 206 17.28 6.19 19.32
CA VAL A 206 15.92 5.73 18.97
C VAL A 206 15.06 6.92 18.58
N ALA A 207 14.33 6.80 17.48
CA ALA A 207 13.27 7.71 17.07
C ALA A 207 11.93 6.97 17.00
N MET A 208 10.90 7.55 17.59
CA MET A 208 9.52 7.06 17.53
C MET A 208 8.69 8.05 16.74
N ARG A 209 7.97 7.58 15.72
CA ARG A 209 7.18 8.41 14.82
C ARG A 209 5.77 7.88 14.67
N PHE A 210 4.85 8.80 14.43
CA PHE A 210 3.49 8.52 13.96
C PHE A 210 3.29 9.27 12.66
N ARG A 211 3.03 8.56 11.56
CA ARG A 211 2.96 9.14 10.22
C ARG A 211 1.62 8.82 9.52
N PRO A 212 0.49 9.36 9.99
CA PRO A 212 -0.79 9.14 9.34
C PRO A 212 -0.78 9.65 7.90
N SER A 213 -1.41 8.91 7.00
CA SER A 213 -1.57 9.32 5.61
C SER A 213 -2.96 9.02 5.06
N ILE A 214 -3.32 9.77 4.01
CA ILE A 214 -4.49 9.52 3.18
C ILE A 214 -3.99 9.29 1.76
N ASN A 215 -4.36 8.15 1.18
CA ASN A 215 -4.00 7.76 -0.17
C ASN A 215 -5.26 7.70 -1.04
N PHE A 216 -5.14 8.18 -2.28
CA PHE A 216 -6.16 8.06 -3.33
C PHE A 216 -5.60 7.18 -4.44
N VAL A 217 -6.21 6.02 -4.65
CA VAL A 217 -5.79 5.03 -5.66
C VAL A 217 -6.70 5.16 -6.88
N ILE A 218 -6.14 5.61 -7.99
CA ILE A 218 -6.82 5.76 -9.29
C ILE A 218 -6.13 4.78 -10.24
N ALA A 219 -6.88 3.80 -10.75
CA ALA A 219 -6.31 2.80 -11.64
C ALA A 219 -7.28 2.40 -12.77
N LYS A 220 -6.72 1.80 -13.82
CA LYS A 220 -7.49 1.12 -14.85
C LYS A 220 -7.89 -0.24 -14.34
N GLN A 221 -9.18 -0.52 -14.28
CA GLN A 221 -9.73 -1.83 -13.97
C GLN A 221 -10.52 -2.37 -15.15
N THR A 222 -10.33 -3.63 -15.50
CA THR A 222 -11.12 -4.31 -16.51
C THR A 222 -12.26 -5.07 -15.83
N LEU A 223 -13.48 -4.73 -16.17
CA LEU A 223 -14.69 -5.37 -15.65
C LEU A 223 -15.22 -6.35 -16.68
N ALA A 224 -15.45 -7.59 -16.28
CA ALA A 224 -16.03 -8.63 -17.13
C ALA A 224 -17.51 -8.86 -16.74
N PHE A 225 -18.43 -8.72 -17.68
CA PHE A 225 -19.87 -8.91 -17.46
C PHE A 225 -20.40 -10.02 -18.36
N PRO A 226 -21.16 -10.98 -17.81
CA PRO A 226 -21.91 -11.93 -18.63
C PRO A 226 -23.05 -11.18 -19.35
N LYS A 227 -23.04 -11.22 -20.69
CA LYS A 227 -24.09 -10.67 -21.54
C LYS A 227 -24.83 -11.82 -22.24
N ILE A 228 -26.14 -11.86 -22.06
CA ILE A 228 -26.98 -12.80 -22.80
C ILE A 228 -27.16 -12.27 -24.23
N VAL A 229 -26.60 -12.98 -25.19
CA VAL A 229 -26.77 -12.73 -26.64
C VAL A 229 -27.63 -13.83 -27.25
N PHE A 230 -28.44 -13.49 -28.21
CA PHE A 230 -29.18 -14.46 -29.00
C PHE A 230 -28.43 -14.71 -30.31
N SER A 231 -27.79 -15.87 -30.43
CA SER A 231 -27.15 -16.33 -31.66
C SER A 231 -27.97 -17.48 -32.25
N ASN A 232 -28.49 -17.28 -33.44
CA ASN A 232 -29.37 -18.26 -34.15
C ASN A 232 -30.56 -18.73 -33.31
N GLY A 233 -31.20 -17.82 -32.54
CA GLY A 233 -32.32 -18.16 -31.67
C GLY A 233 -32.01 -18.89 -30.38
N VAL A 234 -30.72 -19.18 -30.12
CA VAL A 234 -30.23 -19.81 -28.89
C VAL A 234 -29.64 -18.74 -27.96
N ARG A 235 -29.93 -18.81 -26.65
CA ARG A 235 -29.30 -17.96 -25.64
C ARG A 235 -27.85 -18.41 -25.47
N VAL A 236 -26.91 -17.49 -25.71
CA VAL A 236 -25.47 -17.68 -25.46
C VAL A 236 -25.06 -16.62 -24.46
N ILE A 237 -24.27 -17.02 -23.45
CA ILE A 237 -23.65 -16.08 -22.52
C ILE A 237 -22.29 -15.72 -23.12
N GLU A 238 -22.13 -14.44 -23.50
CA GLU A 238 -20.84 -13.87 -23.92
C GLU A 238 -20.32 -13.00 -22.80
N THR A 239 -19.02 -13.09 -22.50
CA THR A 239 -18.37 -12.19 -21.56
C THR A 239 -17.98 -10.90 -22.27
N PHE A 240 -18.50 -9.80 -21.81
CA PHE A 240 -18.17 -8.47 -22.31
C PHE A 240 -17.24 -7.78 -21.30
N SER A 241 -16.02 -7.44 -21.72
CA SER A 241 -15.06 -6.71 -20.90
C SER A 241 -15.10 -5.21 -21.18
N TYR A 242 -15.06 -4.41 -20.15
CA TYR A 242 -15.06 -2.95 -20.21
C TYR A 242 -13.98 -2.39 -19.27
N GLY A 243 -13.05 -1.61 -19.83
CA GLY A 243 -12.01 -0.95 -19.04
C GLY A 243 -12.52 0.37 -18.45
N VAL A 244 -12.37 0.55 -17.14
CA VAL A 244 -12.68 1.78 -16.40
C VAL A 244 -11.38 2.33 -15.82
N PHE A 245 -11.18 3.65 -15.90
CA PHE A 245 -10.12 4.34 -15.17
C PHE A 245 -10.79 5.30 -14.21
N ASP A 246 -10.76 4.97 -12.92
CA ASP A 246 -11.52 5.69 -11.89
C ASP A 246 -10.79 5.65 -10.53
N LEU A 247 -11.28 6.44 -9.57
CA LEU A 247 -10.87 6.36 -8.17
C LEU A 247 -11.41 5.06 -7.57
N LEU A 248 -10.55 4.08 -7.39
CA LEU A 248 -10.93 2.75 -6.89
C LEU A 248 -11.01 2.70 -5.37
N ASN A 249 -10.08 3.36 -4.67
CA ASN A 249 -10.00 3.29 -3.22
C ASN A 249 -9.48 4.59 -2.62
N THR A 250 -9.95 4.91 -1.43
CA THR A 250 -9.35 5.88 -0.53
C THR A 250 -8.87 5.13 0.70
N GLN A 251 -7.57 5.22 1.02
CA GLN A 251 -6.98 4.55 2.17
C GLN A 251 -6.58 5.58 3.23
N ILE A 252 -6.81 5.22 4.49
CA ILE A 252 -6.29 5.95 5.65
C ILE A 252 -5.32 5.03 6.36
N ASN A 253 -4.03 5.38 6.37
CA ASN A 253 -2.98 4.61 7.01
C ASN A 253 -2.55 5.29 8.30
N LEU A 254 -2.38 4.50 9.35
CA LEU A 254 -2.04 4.95 10.70
C LEU A 254 -0.82 4.20 11.23
N PRO A 255 0.36 4.35 10.61
CA PRO A 255 1.59 3.67 11.02
C PRO A 255 2.22 4.36 12.24
N PHE A 256 2.81 3.54 13.11
CA PHE A 256 3.67 3.94 14.21
C PHE A 256 5.00 3.19 14.11
N SER A 257 6.08 3.92 13.90
CA SER A 257 7.42 3.34 13.71
C SER A 257 8.36 3.65 14.87
N VAL A 258 9.27 2.72 15.09
CA VAL A 258 10.39 2.82 16.05
C VAL A 258 11.66 2.48 15.30
N THR A 259 12.45 3.51 14.99
CA THR A 259 13.73 3.36 14.29
C THR A 259 14.86 3.46 15.30
N SER A 260 15.78 2.51 15.28
CA SER A 260 17.05 2.50 15.98
C SER A 260 18.19 2.50 14.96
N ASN A 261 19.45 2.63 15.36
CA ASN A 261 20.60 2.80 14.46
C ASN A 261 20.61 1.92 13.20
N SER A 262 20.15 0.67 13.31
CA SER A 262 20.11 -0.29 12.20
C SER A 262 18.76 -1.01 12.08
N TRP A 263 17.88 -0.88 13.06
CA TRP A 263 16.57 -1.54 13.10
C TRP A 263 15.46 -0.54 12.88
N ASP A 264 14.51 -0.94 12.10
CA ASP A 264 13.22 -0.27 11.95
C ASP A 264 12.10 -1.27 12.24
N VAL A 265 11.13 -0.86 13.04
CA VAL A 265 9.94 -1.67 13.37
C VAL A 265 8.73 -0.78 13.25
N GLU A 266 7.75 -1.21 12.47
CA GLU A 266 6.51 -0.49 12.29
C GLU A 266 5.29 -1.36 12.60
N LEU A 267 4.29 -0.74 13.22
CA LEU A 267 2.95 -1.26 13.41
C LEU A 267 1.97 -0.29 12.77
N GLY A 268 1.11 -0.78 11.90
CA GLY A 268 0.15 0.03 11.19
C GLY A 268 -1.29 -0.51 11.29
N TYR A 269 -2.23 0.37 11.00
CA TYR A 269 -3.60 0.00 10.71
C TYR A 269 -4.07 0.77 9.49
N THR A 270 -4.54 0.05 8.49
CA THR A 270 -5.08 0.62 7.24
C THR A 270 -6.59 0.49 7.23
N ILE A 271 -7.28 1.57 6.86
CA ILE A 271 -8.71 1.60 6.61
C ILE A 271 -8.91 1.84 5.12
N ASN A 272 -9.61 0.95 4.45
CA ASN A 272 -10.01 1.07 3.06
C ASN A 272 -11.44 1.59 2.95
N LEU A 273 -11.62 2.57 2.09
CA LEU A 273 -12.90 3.17 1.71
C LEU A 273 -13.06 2.99 0.19
N PRO A 274 -13.42 1.78 -0.29
CA PRO A 274 -13.50 1.49 -1.72
C PRO A 274 -14.63 2.30 -2.36
N ASN A 275 -14.37 2.84 -3.54
CA ASN A 275 -15.36 3.53 -4.34
C ASN A 275 -15.97 2.57 -5.35
N ALA A 276 -17.30 2.49 -5.37
CA ALA A 276 -18.01 1.68 -6.35
C ALA A 276 -17.83 2.25 -7.76
N ILE A 277 -17.36 1.41 -8.67
CA ILE A 277 -17.33 1.70 -10.09
C ILE A 277 -18.61 1.19 -10.77
N VAL A 278 -18.75 1.47 -12.07
CA VAL A 278 -19.95 1.11 -12.84
C VAL A 278 -20.33 -0.37 -12.61
N TYR A 279 -21.57 -0.63 -12.18
CA TYR A 279 -22.16 -1.95 -11.87
C TYR A 279 -21.72 -2.61 -10.55
N GLU A 280 -20.81 -2.05 -9.78
CA GLU A 280 -20.54 -2.51 -8.42
C GLU A 280 -21.61 -1.97 -7.45
N GLN A 281 -22.03 -2.80 -6.51
CA GLN A 281 -22.97 -2.43 -5.43
C GLN A 281 -22.48 -3.00 -4.10
N ASP A 282 -22.82 -2.32 -3.02
CA ASP A 282 -22.62 -2.80 -1.64
C ASP A 282 -21.16 -3.04 -1.22
N LEU A 283 -20.20 -2.25 -1.76
CA LEU A 283 -18.82 -2.29 -1.26
C LEU A 283 -18.76 -1.89 0.21
N LYS A 284 -18.10 -2.73 1.02
CA LYS A 284 -17.91 -2.48 2.45
C LYS A 284 -16.57 -1.82 2.70
N ASN A 285 -16.54 -0.92 3.69
CA ASN A 285 -15.28 -0.45 4.23
C ASN A 285 -14.56 -1.61 4.89
N THR A 286 -13.27 -1.74 4.64
CA THR A 286 -12.43 -2.82 5.14
C THR A 286 -11.25 -2.26 5.93
N GLY A 287 -10.45 -3.09 6.55
CA GLY A 287 -9.25 -2.67 7.24
C GLY A 287 -8.42 -3.85 7.71
N PHE A 288 -7.12 -3.61 7.86
CA PHE A 288 -6.17 -4.63 8.30
C PHE A 288 -5.05 -4.03 9.15
N PHE A 289 -4.42 -4.87 9.96
CA PHE A 289 -3.20 -4.56 10.68
C PHE A 289 -1.98 -4.92 9.83
N SER A 290 -0.99 -4.05 9.85
CA SER A 290 0.32 -4.29 9.26
C SER A 290 1.39 -4.33 10.36
N PHE A 291 2.42 -5.12 10.13
CA PHE A 291 3.64 -5.17 10.93
C PHE A 291 4.82 -5.28 9.98
N SER A 292 5.84 -4.45 10.15
CA SER A 292 7.10 -4.61 9.44
C SER A 292 8.29 -4.56 10.39
N ILE A 293 9.34 -5.24 9.99
CA ILE A 293 10.65 -5.20 10.64
C ILE A 293 11.71 -5.11 9.57
N GLY A 294 12.63 -4.17 9.71
CA GLY A 294 13.73 -3.95 8.80
C GLY A 294 15.09 -3.89 9.51
N TYR A 295 16.12 -4.24 8.79
CA TYR A 295 17.50 -4.13 9.23
C TYR A 295 18.41 -3.55 8.15
N MET A 296 19.18 -2.56 8.52
CA MET A 296 20.13 -1.89 7.65
C MET A 296 21.55 -2.40 7.85
N PHE A 297 22.15 -2.85 6.77
CA PHE A 297 23.56 -3.20 6.67
C PHE A 297 24.35 -2.06 6.04
N ASP A 298 25.02 -1.24 6.83
CA ASP A 298 25.88 -0.15 6.34
C ASP A 298 27.14 -0.73 5.68
N LEU A 299 27.30 -0.50 4.38
CA LEU A 299 28.45 -0.98 3.60
C LEU A 299 29.68 -0.05 3.67
N ASN A 300 29.53 1.16 4.20
CA ASN A 300 30.63 2.10 4.41
C ASN A 300 31.34 1.91 5.76
N ARG A 301 30.74 1.14 6.68
CA ARG A 301 31.31 0.88 8.00
C ARG A 301 32.46 -0.10 7.90
N LYS A 302 33.68 0.40 8.07
CA LYS A 302 34.92 -0.39 8.22
C LYS A 302 35.11 -0.85 9.67
#